data_9d8f824f148a6946d5f53347fdac4f4e
#
_entry.id   9d8f824f148a6946d5f53347fdac4f4e
#
_cell.length_a   1.000
_cell.length_b   1.000
_cell.length_c   1.000
_cell.angle_alpha   90.00
_cell.angle_beta   90.00
_cell.angle_gamma   90.00
#
_symmetry.space_group_name_H-M   'P 1'
#
loop_
_entity.id
_entity.type
_entity.pdbx_description
1 polymer ?
#
loop_
_entity_poly.entity_id
_entity_poly.type
_entity_poly.pdbx_seq_one_letter_code
_entity_poly.pdbx_strand_id
1 'polypeptide(L)'
;MIQPFKFTYENIKQEYQQVISLGYQFITCQEYVYLKKENKLSKNTVVNRVDIDFSVKKSLRLIEIFNELGVKASFFLRLHAPEYNPFSFENYKIIKFLIDSGHELGYHSEVIDQSIIWKEDAKECLLRDIKVINEIFNINIKGVASHGGMTGDNNLDFWKERTASDFNLLYEAYDHQPEFNLFQEAFYVSDSEWTRWKCYDKGKIILDDRRSFSEHAKDGHSLIHILIHPDTYFHSHFYE
;
A
#
# COMPACT_ATOMS: atom_id res chain seq x y z
N MET A 1 12.54 -12.42 -26.65
CA MET A 1 12.86 -11.83 -25.33
C MET A 1 11.70 -10.92 -24.95
N ILE A 2 11.06 -11.16 -23.80
CA ILE A 2 10.01 -10.28 -23.27
C ILE A 2 10.71 -8.98 -22.91
N GLN A 3 10.22 -7.84 -23.42
CA GLN A 3 10.76 -6.54 -23.03
C GLN A 3 10.43 -6.29 -21.55
N PRO A 4 11.38 -5.75 -20.77
CA PRO A 4 11.11 -5.42 -19.37
C PRO A 4 9.99 -4.38 -19.28
N PHE A 5 9.15 -4.52 -18.26
CA PHE A 5 8.08 -3.55 -17.99
C PHE A 5 8.68 -2.15 -17.74
N LYS A 6 8.14 -1.14 -18.40
CA LYS A 6 8.52 0.25 -18.16
C LYS A 6 7.55 0.86 -17.16
N PHE A 7 8.06 1.33 -16.03
CA PHE A 7 7.27 1.90 -14.95
C PHE A 7 6.84 3.36 -15.26
N THR A 8 6.05 3.54 -16.33
CA THR A 8 5.46 4.82 -16.68
C THR A 8 4.02 4.91 -16.20
N TYR A 9 3.51 6.14 -16.01
CA TYR A 9 2.10 6.37 -15.69
C TYR A 9 1.15 5.83 -16.76
N GLU A 10 1.56 5.86 -18.03
CA GLU A 10 0.77 5.28 -19.12
C GLU A 10 0.70 3.76 -19.03
N ASN A 11 1.82 3.09 -18.80
CA ASN A 11 1.83 1.64 -18.71
C ASN A 11 1.09 1.13 -17.47
N ILE A 12 1.26 1.78 -16.32
CA ILE A 12 0.50 1.38 -15.13
C ILE A 12 -1.01 1.60 -15.33
N LYS A 13 -1.43 2.68 -15.98
CA LYS A 13 -2.83 2.90 -16.33
C LYS A 13 -3.38 1.77 -17.20
N GLN A 14 -2.62 1.33 -18.21
CA GLN A 14 -2.98 0.21 -19.07
C GLN A 14 -3.09 -1.12 -18.31
N GLU A 15 -2.21 -1.37 -17.33
CA GLU A 15 -2.30 -2.53 -16.45
C GLU A 15 -3.66 -2.58 -15.70
N TYR A 16 -4.04 -1.46 -15.07
CA TYR A 16 -5.35 -1.37 -14.39
C TYR A 16 -6.52 -1.57 -15.36
N GLN A 17 -6.48 -0.96 -16.54
CA GLN A 17 -7.52 -1.12 -17.57
C GLN A 17 -7.67 -2.57 -18.01
N GLN A 18 -6.57 -3.29 -18.21
CA GLN A 18 -6.59 -4.70 -18.56
C GLN A 18 -7.26 -5.54 -17.47
N VAL A 19 -6.91 -5.33 -16.21
CA VAL A 19 -7.48 -6.07 -15.08
C VAL A 19 -8.98 -5.78 -14.93
N ILE A 20 -9.40 -4.52 -15.11
CA ILE A 20 -10.82 -4.15 -15.14
C ILE A 20 -11.54 -4.89 -16.27
N SER A 21 -10.95 -4.95 -17.47
CA SER A 21 -11.56 -5.63 -18.63
C SER A 21 -11.72 -7.14 -18.45
N LEU A 22 -10.93 -7.74 -17.55
CA LEU A 22 -11.04 -9.14 -17.13
C LEU A 22 -12.11 -9.37 -16.05
N GLY A 23 -12.83 -8.33 -15.64
CA GLY A 23 -13.91 -8.41 -14.65
C GLY A 23 -13.42 -8.42 -13.19
N TYR A 24 -12.21 -7.97 -12.93
CA TYR A 24 -11.74 -7.80 -11.54
C TYR A 24 -12.26 -6.49 -10.95
N GLN A 25 -12.57 -6.53 -9.67
CA GLN A 25 -12.84 -5.33 -8.87
C GLN A 25 -11.61 -4.97 -8.04
N PHE A 26 -11.36 -3.66 -7.93
CA PHE A 26 -10.33 -3.12 -7.06
C PHE A 26 -10.95 -2.63 -5.76
N ILE A 27 -10.39 -3.08 -4.65
CA ILE A 27 -10.83 -2.70 -3.30
C ILE A 27 -9.67 -2.23 -2.46
N THR A 28 -9.97 -1.50 -1.39
CA THR A 28 -9.00 -1.11 -0.36
C THR A 28 -8.71 -2.26 0.61
N CYS A 29 -7.65 -2.15 1.40
CA CYS A 29 -7.35 -3.09 2.47
C CYS A 29 -8.48 -3.12 3.51
N GLN A 30 -9.04 -1.96 3.85
CA GLN A 30 -10.18 -1.87 4.77
C GLN A 30 -11.41 -2.58 4.22
N GLU A 31 -11.74 -2.39 2.95
CA GLU A 31 -12.86 -3.09 2.30
C GLU A 31 -12.64 -4.60 2.28
N TYR A 32 -11.39 -5.05 2.04
CA TYR A 32 -11.06 -6.48 2.11
C TYR A 32 -11.41 -7.09 3.47
N VAL A 33 -11.05 -6.41 4.59
CA VAL A 33 -11.38 -6.89 5.95
C VAL A 33 -12.89 -7.04 6.11
N TYR A 34 -13.68 -6.03 5.73
CA TYR A 34 -15.13 -6.07 5.87
C TYR A 34 -15.76 -7.15 4.99
N LEU A 35 -15.38 -7.21 3.72
CA LEU A 35 -15.95 -8.20 2.77
C LEU A 35 -15.59 -9.63 3.17
N LYS A 36 -14.36 -9.86 3.65
CA LYS A 36 -13.93 -11.16 4.16
C LYS A 36 -14.74 -11.58 5.38
N LYS A 37 -14.93 -10.68 6.36
CA LYS A 37 -15.71 -10.94 7.58
C LYS A 37 -17.17 -11.28 7.26
N GLU A 38 -17.74 -10.64 6.23
CA GLU A 38 -19.10 -10.88 5.80
C GLU A 38 -19.25 -12.04 4.80
N ASN A 39 -18.16 -12.73 4.44
CA ASN A 39 -18.13 -13.76 3.39
C ASN A 39 -18.67 -13.24 2.03
N LYS A 40 -18.43 -11.96 1.73
CA LYS A 40 -18.87 -11.29 0.49
C LYS A 40 -17.72 -11.00 -0.48
N LEU A 41 -16.52 -11.48 -0.20
CA LEU A 41 -15.39 -11.29 -1.10
C LEU A 41 -15.71 -11.99 -2.43
N SER A 42 -15.71 -11.20 -3.52
CA SER A 42 -16.00 -11.76 -4.85
C SER A 42 -14.80 -12.53 -5.39
N LYS A 43 -15.06 -13.43 -6.31
CA LYS A 43 -14.00 -13.93 -7.19
C LYS A 43 -13.50 -12.77 -8.06
N ASN A 44 -12.22 -12.81 -8.44
CA ASN A 44 -11.59 -11.77 -9.24
C ASN A 44 -11.51 -10.42 -8.47
N THR A 45 -10.86 -10.45 -7.33
CA THR A 45 -10.62 -9.28 -6.48
C THR A 45 -9.15 -8.89 -6.50
N VAL A 46 -8.89 -7.61 -6.62
CA VAL A 46 -7.57 -6.99 -6.41
C VAL A 46 -7.63 -6.09 -5.19
N VAL A 47 -6.80 -6.36 -4.20
CA VAL A 47 -6.56 -5.43 -3.09
C VAL A 47 -5.40 -4.52 -3.48
N ASN A 48 -5.67 -3.22 -3.53
CA ASN A 48 -4.78 -2.24 -4.13
C ASN A 48 -4.12 -1.38 -3.05
N ARG A 49 -2.81 -1.54 -2.90
CA ARG A 49 -1.99 -0.83 -1.89
C ARG A 49 -0.96 0.06 -2.55
N VAL A 50 -0.79 1.25 -2.01
CA VAL A 50 0.19 2.26 -2.43
C VAL A 50 0.95 2.74 -1.20
N ASP A 51 2.27 2.58 -1.19
CA ASP A 51 3.13 3.07 -0.13
C ASP A 51 3.82 4.37 -0.57
N ILE A 52 3.67 5.45 0.22
CA ILE A 52 4.24 6.76 -0.08
C ILE A 52 5.56 6.90 0.68
N ASP A 53 6.65 6.48 0.05
CA ASP A 53 7.97 6.44 0.68
C ASP A 53 8.73 7.76 0.59
N PHE A 54 8.82 8.36 -0.61
CA PHE A 54 9.70 9.50 -0.86
C PHE A 54 8.97 10.74 -1.36
N SER A 55 7.76 10.63 -1.94
CA SER A 55 7.08 11.79 -2.51
C SER A 55 5.55 11.70 -2.49
N VAL A 56 4.92 12.50 -1.64
CA VAL A 56 3.47 12.72 -1.68
C VAL A 56 3.03 13.31 -3.03
N LYS A 57 3.85 14.19 -3.61
CA LYS A 57 3.53 14.86 -4.87
C LYS A 57 3.37 13.90 -6.04
N LYS A 58 4.19 12.85 -6.10
CA LYS A 58 4.08 11.81 -7.14
C LYS A 58 2.80 10.98 -7.01
N SER A 59 2.20 10.91 -5.81
CA SER A 59 0.92 10.22 -5.62
C SER A 59 -0.24 10.89 -6.37
N LEU A 60 -0.16 12.20 -6.63
CA LEU A 60 -1.24 12.93 -7.30
C LEU A 60 -1.63 12.30 -8.64
N ARG A 61 -0.64 11.95 -9.47
CA ARG A 61 -0.92 11.34 -10.78
C ARG A 61 -1.53 9.94 -10.67
N LEU A 62 -1.14 9.15 -9.68
CA LEU A 62 -1.78 7.85 -9.42
C LEU A 62 -3.23 8.02 -8.95
N ILE A 63 -3.50 8.98 -8.06
CA ILE A 63 -4.86 9.30 -7.60
C ILE A 63 -5.76 9.70 -8.79
N GLU A 64 -5.26 10.56 -9.69
CA GLU A 64 -5.97 10.95 -10.90
C GLU A 64 -6.29 9.74 -11.79
N ILE A 65 -5.31 8.86 -12.05
CA ILE A 65 -5.51 7.63 -12.84
C ILE A 65 -6.55 6.73 -12.18
N PHE A 66 -6.49 6.54 -10.87
CA PHE A 66 -7.45 5.70 -10.15
C PHE A 66 -8.85 6.30 -10.21
N ASN A 67 -8.99 7.62 -10.05
CA ASN A 67 -10.28 8.31 -10.18
C ASN A 67 -10.85 8.20 -11.60
N GLU A 68 -10.02 8.38 -12.64
CA GLU A 68 -10.43 8.19 -14.04
C GLU A 68 -10.95 6.77 -14.32
N LEU A 69 -10.38 5.76 -13.66
CA LEU A 69 -10.72 4.36 -13.85
C LEU A 69 -11.78 3.82 -12.88
N GLY A 70 -12.21 4.62 -11.90
CA GLY A 70 -13.11 4.19 -10.84
C GLY A 70 -12.48 3.17 -9.87
N VAL A 71 -11.16 3.17 -9.75
CA VAL A 71 -10.38 2.27 -8.88
C VAL A 71 -10.20 2.91 -7.50
N LYS A 72 -10.29 2.09 -6.44
CA LYS A 72 -9.92 2.50 -5.07
C LYS A 72 -8.60 1.86 -4.66
N ALA A 73 -7.90 2.52 -3.73
CA ALA A 73 -6.66 2.04 -3.17
C ALA A 73 -6.50 2.48 -1.71
N SER A 74 -5.70 1.73 -0.96
CA SER A 74 -5.19 2.13 0.36
C SER A 74 -3.82 2.76 0.18
N PHE A 75 -3.67 4.01 0.61
CA PHE A 75 -2.41 4.73 0.59
C PHE A 75 -1.84 4.79 2.00
N PHE A 76 -0.60 4.37 2.17
CA PHE A 76 0.09 4.41 3.47
C PHE A 76 1.13 5.54 3.47
N LEU A 77 0.98 6.46 4.43
CA LEU A 77 1.76 7.69 4.53
C LEU A 77 2.83 7.54 5.61
N ARG A 78 4.11 7.75 5.27
CA ARG A 78 5.18 7.91 6.25
C ARG A 78 5.12 9.30 6.88
N LEU A 79 5.31 9.40 8.19
CA LEU A 79 5.37 10.68 8.89
C LEU A 79 6.81 11.20 9.06
N HIS A 80 7.78 10.30 9.08
CA HIS A 80 9.17 10.60 9.41
C HIS A 80 10.11 10.49 8.20
N ALA A 81 9.55 10.49 6.99
CA ALA A 81 10.34 10.52 5.76
C ALA A 81 11.14 11.84 5.68
N PRO A 82 12.48 11.79 5.53
CA PRO A 82 13.28 13.01 5.41
C PRO A 82 13.06 13.74 4.09
N GLU A 83 12.48 13.08 3.09
CA GLU A 83 12.31 13.58 1.73
C GLU A 83 11.13 14.54 1.59
N TYR A 84 10.13 14.48 2.48
CA TYR A 84 8.97 15.36 2.41
C TYR A 84 8.40 15.69 3.80
N ASN A 85 7.71 16.82 3.85
CA ASN A 85 6.87 17.17 4.99
C ASN A 85 5.40 16.87 4.64
N PRO A 86 4.74 15.86 5.25
CA PRO A 86 3.35 15.51 4.93
C PRO A 86 2.36 16.65 5.24
N PHE A 87 2.74 17.58 6.13
CA PHE A 87 1.89 18.68 6.60
C PHE A 87 2.18 20.01 5.90
N SER A 88 3.06 20.04 4.89
CA SER A 88 3.20 21.22 4.03
C SER A 88 1.88 21.50 3.32
N PHE A 89 1.58 22.77 3.01
CA PHE A 89 0.32 23.14 2.37
C PHE A 89 0.06 22.39 1.06
N GLU A 90 1.10 22.11 0.28
CA GLU A 90 0.99 21.36 -0.97
C GLU A 90 0.64 19.90 -0.70
N ASN A 91 1.42 19.21 0.14
CA ASN A 91 1.21 17.79 0.44
C ASN A 91 -0.10 17.55 1.18
N TYR A 92 -0.47 18.44 2.12
CA TYR A 92 -1.76 18.39 2.79
C TYR A 92 -2.92 18.39 1.80
N LYS A 93 -2.90 19.27 0.78
CA LYS A 93 -3.94 19.32 -0.25
C LYS A 93 -4.03 18.02 -1.06
N ILE A 94 -2.89 17.43 -1.39
CA ILE A 94 -2.86 16.16 -2.13
C ILE A 94 -3.43 15.02 -1.28
N ILE A 95 -3.06 14.94 0.00
CA ILE A 95 -3.58 13.93 0.92
C ILE A 95 -5.08 14.14 1.15
N LYS A 96 -5.54 15.38 1.31
CA LYS A 96 -6.99 15.68 1.37
C LYS A 96 -7.72 15.26 0.10
N PHE A 97 -7.16 15.55 -1.08
CA PHE A 97 -7.75 15.13 -2.36
C PHE A 97 -7.85 13.60 -2.45
N LEU A 98 -6.83 12.86 -1.99
CA LEU A 98 -6.85 11.40 -1.88
C LEU A 98 -8.05 10.93 -1.03
N ILE A 99 -8.20 11.48 0.18
CA ILE A 99 -9.27 11.12 1.11
C ILE A 99 -10.64 11.48 0.53
N ASP A 100 -10.80 12.70 0.02
CA ASP A 100 -12.06 13.22 -0.52
C ASP A 100 -12.48 12.48 -1.80
N SER A 101 -11.52 11.87 -2.52
CA SER A 101 -11.77 10.96 -3.64
C SER A 101 -12.23 9.58 -3.20
N GLY A 102 -12.28 9.29 -1.89
CA GLY A 102 -12.74 8.02 -1.34
C GLY A 102 -11.71 6.90 -1.38
N HIS A 103 -10.42 7.22 -1.46
CA HIS A 103 -9.34 6.28 -1.17
C HIS A 103 -9.15 6.15 0.34
N GLU A 104 -8.57 5.05 0.76
CA GLU A 104 -8.19 4.84 2.15
C GLU A 104 -6.82 5.48 2.42
N LEU A 105 -6.71 6.23 3.53
CA LEU A 105 -5.43 6.65 4.10
C LEU A 105 -5.10 5.78 5.30
N GLY A 106 -3.91 5.18 5.31
CA GLY A 106 -3.31 4.46 6.43
C GLY A 106 -1.95 5.06 6.83
N TYR A 107 -1.38 4.52 7.88
CA TYR A 107 -0.05 4.92 8.36
C TYR A 107 1.03 3.95 7.90
N HIS A 108 2.08 4.44 7.23
CA HIS A 108 3.29 3.66 6.92
C HIS A 108 4.28 3.80 8.07
N SER A 109 4.23 2.83 8.99
CA SER A 109 4.82 2.95 10.33
C SER A 109 6.30 2.61 10.39
N GLU A 110 7.04 3.37 11.22
CA GLU A 110 8.47 3.21 11.46
C GLU A 110 8.77 3.08 12.97
N VAL A 111 7.87 2.43 13.72
CA VAL A 111 7.85 2.50 15.19
C VAL A 111 9.06 1.85 15.90
N ILE A 112 9.67 0.83 15.29
CA ILE A 112 10.90 0.24 15.84
C ILE A 112 12.07 1.20 15.62
N ASP A 113 12.19 1.78 14.42
CA ASP A 113 13.21 2.79 14.13
C ASP A 113 13.05 4.00 15.06
N GLN A 114 11.83 4.51 15.25
CA GLN A 114 11.54 5.61 16.20
C GLN A 114 12.00 5.25 17.61
N SER A 115 11.62 4.07 18.09
CA SER A 115 11.96 3.61 19.42
C SER A 115 13.48 3.58 19.64
N ILE A 116 14.22 3.08 18.68
CA ILE A 116 15.69 3.00 18.74
C ILE A 116 16.34 4.40 18.68
N ILE A 117 15.92 5.20 17.68
CA ILE A 117 16.54 6.51 17.41
C ILE A 117 16.21 7.53 18.51
N TRP A 118 14.94 7.56 18.95
CA TRP A 118 14.48 8.54 19.93
C TRP A 118 14.57 8.04 21.37
N LYS A 119 14.82 6.75 21.57
CA LYS A 119 14.82 6.09 22.89
C LYS A 119 13.48 6.24 23.60
N GLU A 120 12.41 6.04 22.85
CA GLU A 120 11.02 6.10 23.30
C GLU A 120 10.37 4.71 23.20
N ASP A 121 9.26 4.52 23.89
CA ASP A 121 8.47 3.29 23.78
C ASP A 121 7.80 3.21 22.42
N ALA A 122 7.95 2.10 21.69
CA ALA A 122 7.43 1.92 20.33
C ALA A 122 5.89 1.98 20.28
N LYS A 123 5.20 1.54 21.35
CA LYS A 123 3.74 1.63 21.45
C LYS A 123 3.29 3.07 21.55
N GLU A 124 3.97 3.87 22.36
CA GLU A 124 3.65 5.30 22.50
C GLU A 124 3.93 6.06 21.20
N CYS A 125 5.00 5.68 20.46
CA CYS A 125 5.28 6.21 19.12
C CYS A 125 4.11 5.93 18.17
N LEU A 126 3.65 4.68 18.08
CA LEU A 126 2.52 4.31 17.22
C LEU A 126 1.24 5.08 17.56
N LEU A 127 0.88 5.13 18.84
CA LEU A 127 -0.34 5.82 19.29
C LEU A 127 -0.29 7.31 18.98
N ARG A 128 0.86 7.95 19.19
CA ARG A 128 1.08 9.36 18.87
C ARG A 128 0.89 9.64 17.38
N ASP A 129 1.49 8.82 16.53
CA ASP A 129 1.48 9.02 15.10
C ASP A 129 0.08 8.80 14.50
N ILE A 130 -0.64 7.77 14.95
CA ILE A 130 -2.05 7.56 14.60
C ILE A 130 -2.88 8.77 15.00
N LYS A 131 -2.69 9.30 16.22
CA LYS A 131 -3.40 10.48 16.70
C LYS A 131 -3.11 11.70 15.84
N VAL A 132 -1.84 11.93 15.47
CA VAL A 132 -1.44 13.06 14.62
C VAL A 132 -2.11 13.00 13.26
N ILE A 133 -2.11 11.85 12.59
CA ILE A 133 -2.79 11.67 11.30
C ILE A 133 -4.29 11.94 11.44
N ASN A 134 -4.92 11.34 12.44
CA ASN A 134 -6.36 11.46 12.65
C ASN A 134 -6.79 12.91 12.90
N GLU A 135 -6.07 13.64 13.75
CA GLU A 135 -6.39 15.02 14.09
C GLU A 135 -6.15 15.97 12.90
N ILE A 136 -5.01 15.85 12.20
CA ILE A 136 -4.68 16.77 11.11
C ILE A 136 -5.63 16.60 9.92
N PHE A 137 -5.94 15.37 9.54
CA PHE A 137 -6.80 15.11 8.38
C PHE A 137 -8.28 14.98 8.74
N ASN A 138 -8.63 15.03 10.02
CA ASN A 138 -9.99 14.81 10.56
C ASN A 138 -10.59 13.48 10.06
N ILE A 139 -9.88 12.39 10.29
CA ILE A 139 -10.26 11.03 9.93
C ILE A 139 -10.03 10.08 11.11
N ASN A 140 -10.32 8.80 10.90
CA ASN A 140 -9.95 7.72 11.81
C ASN A 140 -9.36 6.59 10.96
N ILE A 141 -8.03 6.57 10.82
CA ILE A 141 -7.34 5.52 10.05
C ILE A 141 -7.67 4.14 10.62
N LYS A 142 -7.75 3.15 9.73
CA LYS A 142 -8.12 1.78 10.08
C LYS A 142 -6.99 0.78 9.89
N GLY A 143 -5.96 1.17 9.17
CA GLY A 143 -4.84 0.29 8.84
C GLY A 143 -3.49 0.94 8.98
N VAL A 144 -2.52 0.07 9.21
CA VAL A 144 -1.09 0.38 9.25
C VAL A 144 -0.37 -0.57 8.31
N ALA A 145 0.71 -0.09 7.70
CA ALA A 145 1.67 -0.91 6.99
C ALA A 145 3.07 -0.61 7.52
N SER A 146 3.79 -1.62 7.96
CA SER A 146 5.16 -1.44 8.44
C SER A 146 6.10 -1.13 7.28
N HIS A 147 6.84 0.00 7.39
CA HIS A 147 7.95 0.32 6.49
C HIS A 147 9.17 -0.55 6.80
N GLY A 148 10.05 -0.76 5.84
CA GLY A 148 11.33 -1.44 6.07
C GLY A 148 12.19 -0.73 7.12
N GLY A 149 12.99 -1.49 7.88
CA GLY A 149 13.82 -0.91 8.95
C GLY A 149 15.07 -0.16 8.44
N MET A 150 15.44 0.94 9.11
CA MET A 150 16.66 1.72 8.86
C MET A 150 17.75 1.47 9.90
N THR A 151 17.39 1.00 11.10
CA THR A 151 18.30 0.79 12.24
C THR A 151 18.92 -0.60 12.30
N GLY A 152 18.55 -1.47 11.35
CA GLY A 152 18.96 -2.89 11.32
C GLY A 152 17.88 -3.85 11.81
N ASP A 153 16.89 -3.36 12.55
CA ASP A 153 15.70 -4.09 12.95
C ASP A 153 14.54 -3.81 11.99
N ASN A 154 13.57 -4.71 11.91
CA ASN A 154 12.42 -4.57 11.01
C ASN A 154 11.23 -3.96 11.77
N ASN A 155 10.61 -2.92 11.22
CA ASN A 155 9.42 -2.32 11.83
C ASN A 155 8.25 -3.30 11.96
N LEU A 156 8.18 -4.33 11.11
CA LEU A 156 7.22 -5.42 11.24
C LEU A 156 7.39 -6.23 12.53
N ASP A 157 8.57 -6.21 13.16
CA ASP A 157 8.83 -6.93 14.40
C ASP A 157 8.02 -6.43 15.59
N PHE A 158 7.53 -5.18 15.50
CA PHE A 158 6.59 -4.62 16.49
C PHE A 158 5.33 -5.48 16.66
N TRP A 159 4.88 -6.13 15.60
CA TRP A 159 3.62 -6.88 15.54
C TRP A 159 3.74 -8.35 15.94
N LYS A 160 4.95 -8.85 16.23
CA LYS A 160 5.15 -10.27 16.61
C LYS A 160 4.35 -10.71 17.85
N GLU A 161 4.13 -9.79 18.79
CA GLU A 161 3.43 -10.05 20.05
C GLU A 161 2.21 -9.14 20.25
N ARG A 162 1.75 -8.48 19.19
CA ARG A 162 0.66 -7.50 19.22
C ARG A 162 -0.26 -7.68 18.04
N THR A 163 -1.49 -7.26 18.20
CA THR A 163 -2.49 -7.26 17.13
C THR A 163 -2.91 -5.85 16.77
N ALA A 164 -3.41 -5.64 15.56
CA ALA A 164 -3.94 -4.35 15.15
C ALA A 164 -5.09 -3.88 16.06
N SER A 165 -5.90 -4.82 16.56
CA SER A 165 -7.02 -4.53 17.46
C SER A 165 -6.60 -3.93 18.80
N ASP A 166 -5.37 -4.20 19.29
CA ASP A 166 -4.85 -3.59 20.53
C ASP A 166 -4.71 -2.06 20.41
N PHE A 167 -4.73 -1.55 19.18
CA PHE A 167 -4.60 -0.13 18.83
C PHE A 167 -5.86 0.47 18.17
N ASN A 168 -7.00 -0.21 18.24
CA ASN A 168 -8.24 0.15 17.55
C ASN A 168 -8.10 0.24 16.01
N LEU A 169 -7.17 -0.52 15.46
CA LEU A 169 -6.98 -0.72 14.03
C LEU A 169 -7.67 -2.00 13.57
N LEU A 170 -7.98 -2.11 12.28
CA LEU A 170 -8.54 -3.30 11.67
C LEU A 170 -7.46 -4.27 11.20
N TYR A 171 -6.29 -3.76 10.79
CA TYR A 171 -5.23 -4.57 10.22
C TYR A 171 -3.86 -3.88 10.26
N GLU A 172 -2.84 -4.70 10.21
CA GLU A 172 -1.50 -4.38 9.73
C GLU A 172 -1.30 -5.10 8.39
N ALA A 173 -0.71 -4.44 7.39
CA ALA A 173 -0.78 -4.88 6.00
C ALA A 173 0.01 -6.17 5.66
N TYR A 174 0.90 -6.61 6.54
CA TYR A 174 1.62 -7.88 6.46
C TYR A 174 1.22 -8.87 7.54
N ASP A 175 0.19 -8.53 8.32
CA ASP A 175 -0.22 -9.28 9.49
C ASP A 175 -0.65 -10.72 9.14
N HIS A 176 -0.43 -11.62 10.11
CA HIS A 176 -0.84 -13.01 10.05
C HIS A 176 -2.08 -13.28 10.91
N GLN A 177 -2.85 -12.24 11.21
CA GLN A 177 -4.09 -12.36 11.99
C GLN A 177 -5.20 -12.98 11.13
N PRO A 178 -6.13 -13.72 11.73
CA PRO A 178 -7.24 -14.31 10.99
C PRO A 178 -8.08 -13.30 10.21
N GLU A 179 -8.19 -12.07 10.72
CA GLU A 179 -8.95 -10.99 10.11
C GLU A 179 -8.25 -10.42 8.87
N PHE A 180 -6.91 -10.40 8.88
CA PHE A 180 -6.11 -9.90 7.78
C PHE A 180 -4.87 -10.77 7.59
N ASN A 181 -4.95 -11.73 6.68
CA ASN A 181 -3.84 -12.60 6.30
C ASN A 181 -3.58 -12.52 4.79
N LEU A 182 -3.76 -11.34 4.23
CA LEU A 182 -3.78 -11.11 2.78
C LEU A 182 -2.50 -11.57 2.09
N PHE A 183 -1.33 -11.30 2.68
CA PHE A 183 -0.05 -11.70 2.10
C PHE A 183 0.11 -13.21 1.97
N GLN A 184 -0.52 -14.00 2.87
CA GLN A 184 -0.49 -15.47 2.83
C GLN A 184 -1.64 -16.07 2.00
N GLU A 185 -2.69 -15.32 1.71
CA GLU A 185 -3.87 -15.82 1.00
C GLU A 185 -3.88 -15.44 -0.47
N ALA A 186 -3.31 -14.28 -0.83
CA ALA A 186 -3.33 -13.71 -2.16
C ALA A 186 -2.09 -14.08 -2.99
N PHE A 187 -2.21 -13.89 -4.31
CA PHE A 187 -1.06 -13.70 -5.17
C PHE A 187 -0.59 -12.25 -5.05
N TYR A 188 0.63 -12.03 -4.57
CA TYR A 188 1.15 -10.70 -4.30
C TYR A 188 2.12 -10.25 -5.37
N VAL A 189 1.91 -9.04 -5.89
CA VAL A 189 2.77 -8.41 -6.92
C VAL A 189 3.19 -7.04 -6.45
N SER A 190 4.49 -6.78 -6.44
CA SER A 190 5.04 -5.51 -5.96
C SER A 190 6.10 -4.94 -6.91
N ASP A 191 6.17 -3.61 -6.99
CA ASP A 191 7.23 -2.85 -7.66
C ASP A 191 8.40 -2.50 -6.72
N SER A 192 8.49 -3.10 -5.54
CA SER A 192 9.48 -2.77 -4.50
C SER A 192 10.95 -2.97 -4.91
N GLU A 193 11.22 -3.55 -6.08
CA GLU A 193 12.56 -3.60 -6.69
C GLU A 193 12.81 -2.45 -7.68
N TRP A 194 11.88 -1.47 -7.82
CA TRP A 194 11.97 -0.22 -8.60
C TRP A 194 12.10 -0.38 -10.12
N THR A 195 12.69 -1.47 -10.59
CA THR A 195 12.98 -1.72 -12.01
C THR A 195 12.30 -2.96 -12.55
N ARG A 196 11.64 -3.73 -11.71
CA ARG A 196 10.95 -4.97 -12.06
C ARG A 196 9.92 -5.36 -11.03
N TRP A 197 8.94 -6.13 -11.45
CA TRP A 197 7.96 -6.71 -10.55
C TRP A 197 8.59 -7.82 -9.70
N LYS A 198 8.07 -7.97 -8.49
CA LYS A 198 8.41 -9.01 -7.54
C LYS A 198 7.14 -9.75 -7.15
N CYS A 199 7.15 -11.06 -7.29
CA CYS A 199 5.96 -11.88 -7.14
C CYS A 199 6.08 -12.87 -6.00
N TYR A 200 4.95 -13.08 -5.30
CA TYR A 200 4.83 -14.09 -4.26
C TYR A 200 3.51 -14.84 -4.44
N ASP A 201 3.52 -16.14 -4.32
CA ASP A 201 2.30 -16.93 -4.20
C ASP A 201 2.14 -17.37 -2.74
N LYS A 202 1.08 -16.85 -2.10
CA LYS A 202 0.75 -17.18 -0.71
C LYS A 202 1.95 -17.07 0.24
N GLY A 203 2.59 -15.91 0.24
CA GLY A 203 3.74 -15.58 1.07
C GLY A 203 5.08 -16.18 0.62
N LYS A 204 5.10 -16.99 -0.45
CA LYS A 204 6.33 -17.60 -0.98
C LYS A 204 6.82 -16.85 -2.20
N ILE A 205 8.06 -16.36 -2.15
CA ILE A 205 8.67 -15.66 -3.27
C ILE A 205 8.82 -16.56 -4.50
N ILE A 206 8.53 -16.01 -5.67
CA ILE A 206 8.77 -16.65 -6.97
C ILE A 206 9.91 -15.88 -7.66
N LEU A 207 11.14 -16.35 -7.49
CA LEU A 207 12.36 -15.61 -7.83
C LEU A 207 12.46 -15.18 -9.30
N ASP A 208 11.96 -16.00 -10.23
CA ASP A 208 12.08 -15.76 -11.66
C ASP A 208 10.83 -15.14 -12.30
N ASP A 209 9.76 -14.94 -11.50
CA ASP A 209 8.54 -14.30 -12.00
C ASP A 209 8.66 -12.78 -11.88
N ARG A 210 8.60 -12.12 -13.05
CA ARG A 210 8.71 -10.67 -13.19
C ARG A 210 7.51 -10.09 -13.94
N ARG A 211 6.44 -10.87 -14.03
CA ARG A 211 5.22 -10.48 -14.72
C ARG A 211 4.43 -9.47 -13.89
N SER A 212 3.70 -8.63 -14.59
CA SER A 212 2.81 -7.64 -13.99
C SER A 212 1.55 -8.28 -13.40
N PHE A 213 0.83 -7.53 -12.62
CA PHE A 213 -0.42 -8.01 -12.02
C PHE A 213 -1.53 -8.26 -13.06
N SER A 214 -1.50 -7.61 -14.22
CA SER A 214 -2.45 -7.90 -15.30
C SER A 214 -2.21 -9.26 -15.94
N GLU A 215 -0.95 -9.69 -16.03
CA GLU A 215 -0.61 -11.02 -16.53
C GLU A 215 -1.08 -12.11 -15.55
N HIS A 216 -0.95 -11.88 -14.25
CA HIS A 216 -1.47 -12.78 -13.22
C HIS A 216 -3.01 -12.81 -13.17
N ALA A 217 -3.65 -11.68 -13.45
CA ALA A 217 -5.10 -11.66 -13.62
C ALA A 217 -5.56 -12.49 -14.84
N LYS A 218 -4.82 -12.46 -15.96
CA LYS A 218 -5.07 -13.33 -17.13
C LYS A 218 -4.90 -14.81 -16.81
N ASP A 219 -3.97 -15.14 -15.92
CA ASP A 219 -3.77 -16.52 -15.44
C ASP A 219 -4.89 -16.99 -14.49
N GLY A 220 -5.81 -16.10 -14.09
CA GLY A 220 -7.00 -16.44 -13.30
C GLY A 220 -6.78 -16.50 -11.79
N HIS A 221 -5.76 -15.82 -11.25
CA HIS A 221 -5.60 -15.67 -9.81
C HIS A 221 -6.80 -14.89 -9.23
N SER A 222 -7.63 -15.55 -8.44
CA SER A 222 -8.92 -15.00 -7.96
C SER A 222 -8.76 -13.87 -6.95
N LEU A 223 -7.66 -13.83 -6.23
CA LEU A 223 -7.30 -12.79 -5.25
C LEU A 223 -5.86 -12.34 -5.51
N ILE A 224 -5.70 -11.08 -5.87
CA ILE A 224 -4.39 -10.46 -6.12
C ILE A 224 -4.20 -9.32 -5.12
N HIS A 225 -3.04 -9.24 -4.51
CA HIS A 225 -2.62 -8.11 -3.69
C HIS A 225 -1.52 -7.34 -4.42
N ILE A 226 -1.78 -6.09 -4.76
CA ILE A 226 -0.82 -5.22 -5.42
C ILE A 226 -0.22 -4.27 -4.39
N LEU A 227 1.10 -4.12 -4.41
CA LEU A 227 1.81 -3.03 -3.77
C LEU A 227 2.57 -2.23 -4.83
N ILE A 228 2.30 -0.92 -4.88
CA ILE A 228 3.05 0.00 -5.72
C ILE A 228 3.51 1.23 -4.93
N HIS A 229 4.57 1.87 -5.43
CA HIS A 229 5.13 3.09 -4.86
C HIS A 229 5.04 4.22 -5.89
N PRO A 230 4.52 5.40 -5.55
CA PRO A 230 4.43 6.53 -6.49
C PRO A 230 5.77 6.90 -7.12
N ASP A 231 6.84 6.69 -6.35
CA ASP A 231 8.21 7.03 -6.74
C ASP A 231 8.77 6.21 -7.89
N THR A 232 8.20 5.01 -8.12
CA THR A 232 8.57 4.12 -9.22
C THR A 232 8.13 4.65 -10.59
N TYR A 233 7.09 5.52 -10.64
CA TYR A 233 6.46 5.92 -11.89
C TYR A 233 6.90 7.28 -12.38
N PHE A 234 6.98 7.44 -13.71
CA PHE A 234 7.39 8.65 -14.42
C PHE A 234 6.59 8.80 -15.72
N HIS A 235 6.61 9.99 -16.32
CA HIS A 235 5.94 10.25 -17.61
C HIS A 235 6.71 9.64 -18.77
N SER A 236 7.98 9.98 -18.91
CA SER A 236 8.82 9.52 -20.01
C SER A 236 10.18 8.97 -19.55
N HIS A 237 10.72 9.51 -18.47
CA HIS A 237 12.04 9.12 -17.97
C HIS A 237 12.12 9.22 -16.45
N PHE A 238 12.79 8.26 -15.82
CA PHE A 238 12.83 8.16 -14.35
C PHE A 238 13.59 9.30 -13.63
N TYR A 239 14.27 10.16 -14.35
CA TYR A 239 14.89 11.39 -13.81
C TYR A 239 13.92 12.59 -13.69
N GLU A 240 12.63 12.41 -13.97
CA GLU A 240 11.62 13.48 -13.83
C GLU A 240 11.26 13.79 -12.38
#